data_a5c2f452712eb29a0743cf3ab1f29089
#
_entry.id   a5c2f452712eb29a0743cf3ab1f29089
#
_cell.length_a   1.000
_cell.length_b   1.000
_cell.length_c   1.000
_cell.angle_alpha   90.00
_cell.angle_beta   90.00
_cell.angle_gamma   90.00
#
_symmetry.space_group_name_H-M   'P 1'
#
loop_
_entity.id
_entity.type
_entity.pdbx_description
1 polymer ?
#
loop_
_entity_poly.entity_id
_entity_poly.type
_entity_poly.pdbx_seq_one_letter_code
_entity_poly.pdbx_strand_id
1 'polypeptide(L)'
;AGVFRCDNRGVEMDIFAGFSQDGIHWEINHEPIVFEGEKDVIRKEYRYDPRVCFIEDRYYITWCNGYHGPTIGIGYTYDFKKFYQLENAFLPYNRNGVLFPRKINGKFAMVSRPSDTGHTPFGDIFFSESPDLTYWGKHRFVFGTADGWQSKKVGPGPTPIETDEGWLLIYHGVLNSCNGFVYRFGVALLDLD
;
A
#
# COMPACT_ATOMS: atom_id res chain seq x y z
N ALA A 1 -1.13 9.44 15.52
CA ALA A 1 -0.23 9.82 14.43
C ALA A 1 -0.65 9.13 13.15
N GLY A 2 -0.27 9.66 12.01
CA GLY A 2 -0.61 9.12 10.70
C GLY A 2 0.35 9.59 9.62
N VAL A 3 0.17 9.03 8.41
CA VAL A 3 0.90 9.42 7.19
C VAL A 3 -0.09 9.86 6.13
N PHE A 4 0.27 10.86 5.36
CA PHE A 4 -0.59 11.54 4.41
C PHE A 4 0.13 11.72 3.08
N ARG A 5 -0.59 11.53 1.98
CA ARG A 5 -0.15 11.96 0.67
C ARG A 5 -0.39 13.46 0.53
N CYS A 6 0.62 14.19 0.11
CA CYS A 6 0.48 15.58 -0.28
C CYS A 6 1.08 15.77 -1.68
N ASP A 7 0.29 16.40 -2.54
CA ASP A 7 0.68 16.73 -3.91
C ASP A 7 0.86 18.25 -3.99
N ASN A 8 2.02 18.69 -4.43
CA ASN A 8 2.24 20.11 -4.63
C ASN A 8 1.82 20.55 -6.05
N ARG A 9 1.86 21.86 -6.31
CA ARG A 9 1.48 22.42 -7.62
C ARG A 9 2.41 22.01 -8.77
N GLY A 10 3.59 21.52 -8.46
CA GLY A 10 4.57 20.97 -9.42
C GLY A 10 4.35 19.51 -9.78
N VAL A 11 3.23 18.91 -9.32
CA VAL A 11 2.92 17.47 -9.47
C VAL A 11 3.95 16.56 -8.78
N GLU A 12 4.71 17.09 -7.82
CA GLU A 12 5.54 16.28 -6.95
C GLU A 12 4.66 15.65 -5.88
N MET A 13 4.69 14.33 -5.81
CA MET A 13 3.95 13.55 -4.83
C MET A 13 4.91 13.03 -3.77
N ASP A 14 4.60 13.32 -2.51
CA ASP A 14 5.35 12.78 -1.39
C ASP A 14 4.43 12.46 -0.19
N ILE A 15 4.98 11.81 0.81
CA ILE A 15 4.26 11.41 2.02
C ILE A 15 4.77 12.20 3.23
N PHE A 16 3.84 12.58 4.09
CA PHE A 16 4.05 13.46 5.23
C PHE A 16 3.51 12.81 6.50
N ALA A 17 4.18 13.05 7.62
CA ALA A 17 3.65 12.66 8.91
C ALA A 17 2.72 13.74 9.47
N GLY A 18 1.76 13.34 10.29
CA GLY A 18 0.88 14.25 10.99
C GLY A 18 0.38 13.66 12.31
N PHE A 19 -0.10 14.53 13.16
CA PHE A 19 -0.52 14.20 14.52
C PHE A 19 -1.91 14.76 14.81
N SER A 20 -2.66 14.05 15.63
CA SER A 20 -3.99 14.44 16.07
C SER A 20 -4.22 13.98 17.50
N GLN A 21 -5.03 14.73 18.25
CA GLN A 21 -5.48 14.35 19.59
C GLN A 21 -6.84 13.63 19.55
N ASP A 22 -7.63 13.87 18.52
CA ASP A 22 -9.02 13.39 18.41
C ASP A 22 -9.30 12.54 17.15
N GLY A 23 -8.33 12.41 16.25
CA GLY A 23 -8.47 11.70 14.97
C GLY A 23 -9.23 12.47 13.89
N ILE A 24 -9.69 13.68 14.19
CA ILE A 24 -10.49 14.54 13.30
C ILE A 24 -9.66 15.75 12.86
N HIS A 25 -9.06 16.44 13.82
CA HIS A 25 -8.23 17.61 13.58
C HIS A 25 -6.76 17.20 13.52
N TRP A 26 -6.12 17.41 12.39
CA TRP A 26 -4.76 16.96 12.13
C TRP A 26 -3.80 18.12 11.91
N GLU A 27 -2.66 18.04 12.55
CA GLU A 27 -1.50 18.87 12.30
C GLU A 27 -0.50 18.07 11.45
N ILE A 28 -0.41 18.41 10.16
CA ILE A 28 0.46 17.74 9.21
C ILE A 28 1.77 18.50 9.13
N ASN A 29 2.90 17.80 9.19
CA ASN A 29 4.23 18.41 9.05
C ASN A 29 4.36 19.14 7.71
N HIS A 30 5.11 20.22 7.69
CA HIS A 30 5.33 20.99 6.45
C HIS A 30 6.35 20.35 5.51
N GLU A 31 7.22 19.49 6.03
CA GLU A 31 8.21 18.79 5.26
C GLU A 31 7.85 17.32 5.08
N PRO A 32 8.19 16.73 3.92
CA PRO A 32 7.95 15.31 3.69
C PRO A 32 8.79 14.44 4.63
N ILE A 33 8.34 13.19 4.79
CA ILE A 33 9.09 12.20 5.55
C ILE A 33 10.45 11.94 4.90
N VAL A 34 11.50 12.09 5.70
CA VAL A 34 12.86 11.71 5.34
C VAL A 34 13.11 10.31 5.89
N PHE A 35 13.40 9.36 5.00
CA PHE A 35 13.75 8.00 5.39
C PHE A 35 15.26 7.85 5.52
N GLU A 36 15.70 7.18 6.60
CA GLU A 36 17.03 6.64 6.76
C GLU A 36 17.09 5.25 6.09
N GLY A 37 18.20 4.93 5.42
CA GLY A 37 18.39 3.66 4.72
C GLY A 37 19.59 3.69 3.77
N GLU A 38 19.81 2.63 3.04
CA GLU A 38 20.84 2.56 2.02
C GLU A 38 20.50 3.51 0.86
N LYS A 39 21.52 4.15 0.27
CA LYS A 39 21.33 5.20 -0.75
C LYS A 39 20.49 4.73 -1.95
N ASP A 40 20.71 3.51 -2.40
CA ASP A 40 19.99 2.96 -3.54
C ASP A 40 18.55 2.59 -3.19
N VAL A 41 18.29 2.21 -1.95
CA VAL A 41 16.97 1.87 -1.45
C VAL A 41 16.10 3.10 -1.25
N ILE A 42 16.64 4.16 -0.65
CA ILE A 42 15.89 5.42 -0.38
C ILE A 42 15.67 6.28 -1.62
N ARG A 43 16.29 5.93 -2.76
CA ARG A 43 16.10 6.63 -4.03
C ARG A 43 14.63 6.57 -4.45
N LYS A 44 14.09 7.70 -4.85
CA LYS A 44 12.70 7.83 -5.29
C LYS A 44 12.58 8.78 -6.48
N GLU A 45 11.56 8.54 -7.28
CA GLU A 45 11.03 9.47 -8.27
C GLU A 45 9.79 10.18 -7.70
N TYR A 46 8.95 9.45 -6.95
CA TYR A 46 7.75 9.93 -6.27
C TYR A 46 7.33 8.96 -5.16
N ARG A 47 6.46 9.43 -4.25
CA ARG A 47 5.79 8.58 -3.24
C ARG A 47 4.33 9.00 -3.12
N TYR A 48 3.41 8.02 -3.11
CA TYR A 48 1.99 8.28 -2.90
C TYR A 48 1.25 7.07 -2.30
N ASP A 49 0.02 7.29 -1.89
CA ASP A 49 -0.89 6.30 -1.32
C ASP A 49 -0.27 5.52 -0.14
N PRO A 50 0.16 6.21 0.94
CA PRO A 50 0.73 5.53 2.09
C PRO A 50 -0.33 4.77 2.88
N ARG A 51 0.08 3.67 3.50
CA ARG A 51 -0.72 2.85 4.43
C ARG A 51 0.12 2.51 5.64
N VAL A 52 -0.52 2.57 6.81
CA VAL A 52 0.14 2.25 8.08
C VAL A 52 -0.44 0.97 8.64
N CYS A 53 0.42 0.09 9.10
CA CYS A 53 0.07 -1.17 9.74
C CYS A 53 0.95 -1.40 10.96
N PHE A 54 0.35 -1.59 12.15
CA PHE A 54 1.10 -1.96 13.35
C PHE A 54 1.30 -3.48 13.37
N ILE A 55 2.55 -3.94 13.46
CA ILE A 55 2.88 -5.36 13.56
C ILE A 55 3.94 -5.52 14.64
N GLU A 56 3.66 -6.38 15.63
CA GLU A 56 4.51 -6.70 16.77
C GLU A 56 4.88 -5.46 17.62
N ASP A 57 5.91 -4.70 17.27
CA ASP A 57 6.46 -3.63 18.10
C ASP A 57 6.61 -2.28 17.38
N ARG A 58 6.23 -2.20 16.12
CA ARG A 58 6.43 -0.99 15.30
C ARG A 58 5.34 -0.79 14.26
N TYR A 59 5.31 0.44 13.73
CA TYR A 59 4.43 0.81 12.64
C TYR A 59 5.16 0.64 11.32
N TYR A 60 4.68 -0.26 10.47
CA TYR A 60 5.13 -0.37 9.09
C TYR A 60 4.32 0.56 8.20
N ILE A 61 4.99 1.14 7.24
CA ILE A 61 4.40 2.01 6.24
C ILE A 61 4.69 1.40 4.88
N THR A 62 3.66 1.22 4.06
CA THR A 62 3.81 0.87 2.65
C THR A 62 3.31 2.02 1.80
N TRP A 63 3.90 2.22 0.64
CA TRP A 63 3.49 3.26 -0.30
C TRP A 63 3.78 2.83 -1.74
N CYS A 64 3.17 3.51 -2.71
CA CYS A 64 3.63 3.40 -4.08
C CYS A 64 4.91 4.23 -4.24
N ASN A 65 6.01 3.56 -4.53
CA ASN A 65 7.33 4.15 -4.71
C ASN A 65 7.70 4.21 -6.19
N GLY A 66 8.10 5.37 -6.69
CA GLY A 66 8.70 5.51 -8.02
C GLY A 66 10.16 5.08 -7.99
N TYR A 67 10.46 3.95 -8.62
CA TYR A 67 11.81 3.41 -8.77
C TYR A 67 11.89 2.60 -10.07
N HIS A 68 12.27 3.27 -11.17
CA HIS A 68 12.18 2.73 -12.53
C HIS A 68 10.77 2.26 -12.93
N GLY A 69 9.76 2.98 -12.46
CA GLY A 69 8.35 2.66 -12.53
C GLY A 69 7.75 2.44 -11.13
N PRO A 70 6.44 2.25 -11.02
CA PRO A 70 5.79 2.08 -9.74
C PRO A 70 6.12 0.73 -9.10
N THR A 71 6.60 0.76 -7.87
CA THR A 71 6.76 -0.42 -7.01
C THR A 71 6.20 -0.14 -5.62
N ILE A 72 6.37 -1.06 -4.69
CA ILE A 72 5.91 -0.92 -3.32
C ILE A 72 7.11 -0.69 -2.43
N GLY A 73 7.22 0.54 -1.91
CA GLY A 73 8.16 0.87 -0.86
C GLY A 73 7.64 0.37 0.50
N ILE A 74 8.55 -0.06 1.35
CA ILE A 74 8.29 -0.45 2.72
C ILE A 74 9.24 0.32 3.64
N GLY A 75 8.72 0.81 4.74
CA GLY A 75 9.50 1.40 5.81
C GLY A 75 8.84 1.17 7.15
N TYR A 76 9.48 1.60 8.20
CA TYR A 76 8.91 1.53 9.54
C TYR A 76 9.26 2.74 10.39
N THR A 77 8.51 2.91 11.45
CA THR A 77 8.74 3.89 12.50
C THR A 77 8.27 3.36 13.85
N TYR A 78 8.86 3.85 14.92
CA TYR A 78 8.39 3.59 16.28
C TYR A 78 7.57 4.75 16.84
N ASP A 79 7.79 5.95 16.33
CA ASP A 79 7.33 7.20 16.97
C ASP A 79 6.78 8.25 16.00
N PHE A 80 6.74 7.97 14.71
CA PHE A 80 6.37 8.89 13.62
C PHE A 80 7.26 10.14 13.53
N LYS A 81 8.47 10.07 14.09
CA LYS A 81 9.48 11.13 14.01
C LYS A 81 10.70 10.70 13.22
N LYS A 82 11.14 9.44 13.43
CA LYS A 82 12.20 8.80 12.67
C LYS A 82 11.64 7.68 11.83
N PHE A 83 12.06 7.63 10.60
CA PHE A 83 11.56 6.68 9.62
C PHE A 83 12.72 5.94 8.95
N TYR A 84 12.57 4.65 8.78
CA TYR A 84 13.57 3.78 8.19
C TYR A 84 12.96 3.09 6.97
N GLN A 85 13.64 3.15 5.82
CA GLN A 85 13.21 2.46 4.61
C GLN A 85 13.89 1.10 4.51
N LEU A 86 13.10 0.10 4.21
CA LEU A 86 13.52 -1.25 3.83
C LEU A 86 13.58 -1.37 2.30
N GLU A 87 13.94 -2.56 1.83
CA GLU A 87 13.89 -2.88 0.40
C GLU A 87 12.51 -2.66 -0.20
N ASN A 88 12.46 -2.33 -1.48
CA ASN A 88 11.20 -2.36 -2.21
C ASN A 88 10.70 -3.80 -2.31
N ALA A 89 9.41 -4.01 -2.03
CA ALA A 89 8.85 -5.36 -1.94
C ALA A 89 8.89 -6.12 -3.28
N PHE A 90 8.72 -5.42 -4.40
CA PHE A 90 8.57 -6.03 -5.72
C PHE A 90 9.32 -5.23 -6.78
N LEU A 91 9.57 -5.88 -7.91
CA LEU A 91 9.96 -5.18 -9.13
C LEU A 91 8.79 -4.29 -9.64
N PRO A 92 9.08 -3.25 -10.43
CA PRO A 92 8.03 -2.58 -11.19
C PRO A 92 7.35 -3.61 -12.14
N TYR A 93 6.06 -3.64 -12.34
CA TYR A 93 5.05 -2.67 -11.95
C TYR A 93 4.12 -3.29 -10.92
N ASN A 94 4.17 -2.86 -9.69
CA ASN A 94 3.25 -3.30 -8.65
C ASN A 94 2.82 -2.09 -7.80
N ARG A 95 1.59 -2.11 -7.30
CA ARG A 95 0.98 -1.00 -6.55
C ARG A 95 0.10 -1.50 -5.42
N ASN A 96 -0.35 -0.57 -4.59
CA ASN A 96 -1.34 -0.80 -3.56
C ASN A 96 -0.93 -1.92 -2.58
N GLY A 97 0.34 -1.96 -2.18
CA GLY A 97 0.80 -2.91 -1.18
C GLY A 97 0.19 -2.64 0.19
N VAL A 98 -0.43 -3.64 0.78
CA VAL A 98 -1.09 -3.55 2.07
C VAL A 98 -0.69 -4.74 2.93
N LEU A 99 -0.03 -4.47 4.05
CA LEU A 99 0.36 -5.50 5.01
C LEU A 99 -0.82 -5.93 5.87
N PHE A 100 -0.83 -7.20 6.23
CA PHE A 100 -1.71 -7.72 7.27
C PHE A 100 -1.18 -7.32 8.65
N PRO A 101 -2.04 -7.07 9.65
CA PRO A 101 -1.64 -6.53 10.96
C PRO A 101 -0.97 -7.55 11.89
N ARG A 102 -0.75 -8.75 11.42
CA ARG A 102 0.06 -9.79 12.07
C ARG A 102 0.67 -10.72 11.04
N LYS A 103 1.63 -11.50 11.48
CA LYS A 103 2.15 -12.63 10.70
C LYS A 103 1.08 -13.72 10.56
N ILE A 104 0.98 -14.27 9.36
CA ILE A 104 0.15 -15.42 9.03
C ILE A 104 1.10 -16.60 8.85
N ASN A 105 0.90 -17.67 9.60
CA ASN A 105 1.79 -18.85 9.61
C ASN A 105 3.28 -18.49 9.80
N GLY A 106 3.55 -17.52 10.67
CA GLY A 106 4.90 -17.06 11.01
C GLY A 106 5.57 -16.13 9.97
N LYS A 107 4.86 -15.73 8.92
CA LYS A 107 5.38 -14.86 7.86
C LYS A 107 4.59 -13.56 7.76
N PHE A 108 5.27 -12.52 7.33
CA PHE A 108 4.58 -11.31 6.88
C PHE A 108 3.76 -11.61 5.62
N ALA A 109 2.59 -11.02 5.54
CA ALA A 109 1.66 -11.18 4.43
C ALA A 109 1.28 -9.82 3.86
N MET A 110 1.13 -9.76 2.55
CA MET A 110 0.75 -8.55 1.83
C MET A 110 -0.23 -8.89 0.71
N VAL A 111 -1.24 -8.06 0.55
CA VAL A 111 -2.01 -7.99 -0.69
C VAL A 111 -1.53 -6.80 -1.52
N SER A 112 -1.45 -7.00 -2.83
CA SER A 112 -0.99 -5.98 -3.77
C SER A 112 -1.70 -6.11 -5.11
N ARG A 113 -1.48 -5.14 -5.99
CA ARG A 113 -2.01 -5.17 -7.35
C ARG A 113 -0.88 -4.99 -8.35
N PRO A 114 -0.40 -6.06 -8.97
CA PRO A 114 0.40 -5.96 -10.20
C PRO A 114 -0.37 -5.16 -11.23
N SER A 115 0.29 -4.26 -11.93
CA SER A 115 -0.36 -3.40 -12.91
C SER A 115 0.61 -3.00 -13.99
N ASP A 116 0.17 -3.16 -15.22
CA ASP A 116 0.91 -2.77 -16.43
C ASP A 116 0.24 -1.55 -17.08
N THR A 117 0.99 -0.86 -17.90
CA THR A 117 0.50 0.23 -18.76
C THR A 117 0.42 -0.20 -20.22
N GLY A 118 0.81 -1.43 -20.54
CA GLY A 118 1.01 -1.92 -21.89
C GLY A 118 0.00 -2.98 -22.34
N HIS A 119 0.54 -4.06 -22.86
CA HIS A 119 -0.21 -5.10 -23.57
C HIS A 119 -1.07 -6.00 -22.67
N THR A 120 -0.70 -6.10 -21.40
CA THR A 120 -1.39 -6.97 -20.44
C THR A 120 -1.84 -6.16 -19.24
N PRO A 121 -3.02 -5.54 -19.31
CA PRO A 121 -3.55 -4.79 -18.17
C PRO A 121 -3.84 -5.75 -17.03
N PHE A 122 -3.06 -5.62 -15.94
CA PHE A 122 -3.38 -6.22 -14.67
C PHE A 122 -4.26 -5.27 -13.85
N GLY A 123 -5.25 -5.83 -13.21
CA GLY A 123 -6.15 -5.08 -12.37
C GLY A 123 -6.60 -5.88 -11.16
N ASP A 124 -5.92 -6.97 -10.85
CA ASP A 124 -6.34 -7.98 -9.88
C ASP A 124 -5.52 -7.90 -8.59
N ILE A 125 -6.11 -8.37 -7.49
CA ILE A 125 -5.46 -8.44 -6.19
C ILE A 125 -4.75 -9.78 -6.05
N PHE A 126 -3.48 -9.69 -5.66
CA PHE A 126 -2.62 -10.83 -5.37
C PHE A 126 -2.16 -10.80 -3.91
N PHE A 127 -2.01 -11.98 -3.34
CA PHE A 127 -1.41 -12.23 -2.03
C PHE A 127 0.06 -12.64 -2.19
N SER A 128 0.91 -12.24 -1.25
CA SER A 128 2.32 -12.63 -1.19
C SER A 128 2.78 -12.77 0.25
N GLU A 129 3.74 -13.66 0.49
CA GLU A 129 4.37 -13.88 1.79
C GLU A 129 5.84 -13.46 1.79
N SER A 130 6.33 -13.06 2.95
CA SER A 130 7.75 -12.78 3.20
C SER A 130 8.18 -13.26 4.59
N PRO A 131 9.34 -13.88 4.75
CA PRO A 131 9.88 -14.20 6.07
C PRO A 131 10.39 -12.95 6.82
N ASP A 132 10.80 -11.90 6.09
CA ASP A 132 11.64 -10.81 6.60
C ASP A 132 11.36 -9.43 6.00
N LEU A 133 10.33 -9.27 5.18
CA LEU A 133 9.96 -8.07 4.40
C LEU A 133 10.91 -7.73 3.24
N THR A 134 11.97 -8.49 3.04
CA THR A 134 12.92 -8.32 1.95
C THR A 134 12.62 -9.29 0.81
N TYR A 135 12.45 -10.56 1.13
CA TYR A 135 12.19 -11.62 0.16
C TYR A 135 10.71 -11.96 0.09
N TRP A 136 10.07 -11.65 -1.03
CA TRP A 136 8.64 -11.88 -1.25
C TRP A 136 8.42 -13.03 -2.23
N GLY A 137 7.48 -13.90 -1.90
CA GLY A 137 7.14 -15.07 -2.72
C GLY A 137 5.74 -15.58 -2.48
N LYS A 138 5.46 -16.80 -2.97
CA LYS A 138 4.14 -17.46 -2.88
C LYS A 138 3.02 -16.55 -3.41
N HIS A 139 3.25 -15.93 -4.56
CA HIS A 139 2.28 -15.04 -5.19
C HIS A 139 1.04 -15.83 -5.60
N ARG A 140 -0.13 -15.44 -5.08
CA ARG A 140 -1.42 -16.09 -5.34
C ARG A 140 -2.47 -15.07 -5.71
N PHE A 141 -3.25 -15.41 -6.72
CA PHE A 141 -4.43 -14.65 -7.09
C PHE A 141 -5.47 -14.73 -5.95
N VAL A 142 -6.06 -13.60 -5.60
CA VAL A 142 -7.12 -13.51 -4.58
C VAL A 142 -8.46 -13.30 -5.26
N PHE A 143 -8.65 -12.16 -5.90
CA PHE A 143 -9.77 -11.90 -6.78
C PHE A 143 -9.45 -10.79 -7.79
N GLY A 144 -10.22 -10.73 -8.84
CA GLY A 144 -10.02 -9.80 -9.95
C GLY A 144 -11.23 -8.94 -10.26
N THR A 145 -11.13 -8.32 -11.42
CA THR A 145 -12.21 -7.49 -11.97
C THR A 145 -13.46 -8.31 -12.25
N ALA A 146 -14.61 -7.66 -12.14
CA ALA A 146 -15.91 -8.17 -12.55
C ALA A 146 -16.68 -7.05 -13.23
N ASP A 147 -17.76 -7.40 -13.90
CA ASP A 147 -18.61 -6.45 -14.63
C ASP A 147 -19.13 -5.30 -13.74
N GLY A 148 -19.47 -4.20 -14.38
CA GLY A 148 -20.01 -3.02 -13.73
C GLY A 148 -18.92 -2.11 -13.15
N TRP A 149 -19.10 -1.67 -11.90
CA TRP A 149 -18.30 -0.62 -11.27
C TRP A 149 -16.82 -0.97 -11.02
N GLN A 150 -16.45 -2.22 -11.09
CA GLN A 150 -15.09 -2.72 -10.89
C GLN A 150 -14.51 -3.40 -12.15
N SER A 151 -15.01 -3.05 -13.32
CA SER A 151 -14.67 -3.72 -14.58
C SER A 151 -13.26 -3.42 -15.11
N LYS A 152 -12.61 -2.32 -14.65
CA LYS A 152 -11.30 -1.95 -15.17
C LYS A 152 -10.14 -2.48 -14.31
N LYS A 153 -10.26 -2.35 -13.00
CA LYS A 153 -9.28 -2.81 -12.02
C LYS A 153 -9.87 -2.82 -10.61
N VAL A 154 -9.32 -3.66 -9.76
CA VAL A 154 -9.54 -3.67 -8.32
C VAL A 154 -8.21 -3.48 -7.60
N GLY A 155 -8.23 -3.01 -6.37
CA GLY A 155 -7.00 -2.87 -5.59
C GLY A 155 -7.27 -2.74 -4.10
N PRO A 156 -6.41 -3.28 -3.23
CA PRO A 156 -6.60 -3.20 -1.79
C PRO A 156 -6.59 -1.75 -1.30
N GLY A 157 -7.38 -1.51 -0.30
CA GLY A 157 -7.52 -0.22 0.38
C GLY A 157 -6.66 -0.13 1.64
N PRO A 158 -7.26 0.01 2.83
CA PRO A 158 -6.53 0.00 4.11
C PRO A 158 -6.10 -1.41 4.51
N THR A 159 -5.33 -1.48 5.61
CA THR A 159 -4.97 -2.73 6.28
C THR A 159 -6.20 -3.58 6.56
N PRO A 160 -6.19 -4.89 6.22
CA PRO A 160 -7.29 -5.79 6.51
C PRO A 160 -7.60 -5.84 8.00
N ILE A 161 -8.89 -5.96 8.32
CA ILE A 161 -9.37 -6.05 9.70
C ILE A 161 -9.63 -7.53 10.02
N GLU A 162 -8.99 -8.02 11.06
CA GLU A 162 -9.22 -9.39 11.53
C GLU A 162 -10.58 -9.49 12.21
N THR A 163 -11.35 -10.50 11.83
CA THR A 163 -12.66 -10.84 12.43
C THR A 163 -12.71 -12.33 12.74
N ASP A 164 -13.69 -12.78 13.50
CA ASP A 164 -13.89 -14.21 13.79
C ASP A 164 -14.21 -15.04 12.53
N GLU A 165 -14.66 -14.40 11.47
CA GLU A 165 -15.07 -15.06 10.21
C GLU A 165 -14.00 -14.97 9.11
N GLY A 166 -12.96 -14.15 9.28
CA GLY A 166 -11.95 -13.93 8.26
C GLY A 166 -11.35 -12.53 8.28
N TRP A 167 -10.56 -12.23 7.28
CA TRP A 167 -9.99 -10.90 7.06
C TRP A 167 -10.95 -10.04 6.25
N LEU A 168 -11.49 -9.01 6.88
CA LEU A 168 -12.31 -8.01 6.19
C LEU A 168 -11.39 -7.07 5.39
N LEU A 169 -11.37 -7.24 4.08
CA LEU A 169 -10.62 -6.39 3.17
C LEU A 169 -11.54 -5.34 2.54
N ILE A 170 -11.32 -4.08 2.86
CA ILE A 170 -11.91 -2.97 2.12
C ILE A 170 -11.05 -2.72 0.88
N TYR A 171 -11.64 -2.72 -0.30
CA TYR A 171 -10.93 -2.52 -1.56
C TYR A 171 -11.60 -1.46 -2.42
N HIS A 172 -10.89 -0.96 -3.41
CA HIS A 172 -11.50 -0.10 -4.44
C HIS A 172 -11.64 -0.86 -5.75
N GLY A 173 -12.75 -0.62 -6.42
CA GLY A 173 -12.97 -0.99 -7.79
C GLY A 173 -13.04 0.24 -8.68
N VAL A 174 -12.69 0.07 -9.94
CA VAL A 174 -12.62 1.16 -10.91
C VAL A 174 -13.31 0.76 -12.19
N LEU A 175 -14.12 1.67 -12.68
CA LEU A 175 -14.65 1.61 -14.03
C LEU A 175 -14.07 2.75 -14.86
N ASN A 176 -13.94 2.54 -16.16
CA ASN A 176 -13.54 3.58 -17.10
C ASN A 176 -14.80 4.25 -17.68
N SER A 177 -14.84 5.57 -17.64
CA SER A 177 -15.91 6.38 -18.23
C SER A 177 -15.34 7.39 -19.23
N CYS A 178 -16.19 8.07 -19.97
CA CYS A 178 -15.75 9.15 -20.90
C CYS A 178 -15.04 10.30 -20.19
N ASN A 179 -15.27 10.48 -18.88
CA ASN A 179 -14.65 11.51 -18.05
C ASN A 179 -13.45 11.00 -17.23
N GLY A 180 -12.94 9.80 -17.53
CA GLY A 180 -11.84 9.16 -16.81
C GLY A 180 -12.27 8.03 -15.87
N PHE A 181 -11.45 7.77 -14.87
CA PHE A 181 -11.69 6.69 -13.92
C PHE A 181 -12.70 7.08 -12.83
N VAL A 182 -13.67 6.20 -12.62
CA VAL A 182 -14.62 6.30 -11.49
C VAL A 182 -14.27 5.25 -10.45
N TYR A 183 -13.91 5.70 -9.26
CA TYR A 183 -13.52 4.86 -8.13
C TYR A 183 -14.70 4.66 -7.18
N ARG A 184 -14.87 3.43 -6.71
CA ARG A 184 -15.80 3.06 -5.64
C ARG A 184 -15.14 2.05 -4.73
N PHE A 185 -15.64 1.90 -3.51
CA PHE A 185 -15.15 0.88 -2.60
C PHE A 185 -16.12 -0.29 -2.49
N GLY A 186 -15.56 -1.45 -2.21
CA GLY A 186 -16.24 -2.69 -1.90
C GLY A 186 -15.61 -3.36 -0.70
N VAL A 187 -16.17 -4.45 -0.28
CA VAL A 187 -15.71 -5.26 0.85
C VAL A 187 -15.63 -6.72 0.41
N ALA A 188 -14.57 -7.39 0.82
CA ALA A 188 -14.38 -8.82 0.64
C ALA A 188 -13.97 -9.46 1.97
N LEU A 189 -14.41 -10.67 2.23
CA LEU A 189 -13.96 -11.49 3.33
C LEU A 189 -12.97 -12.52 2.79
N LEU A 190 -11.78 -12.56 3.35
CA LEU A 190 -10.72 -13.51 3.00
C LEU A 190 -10.54 -14.51 4.13
N ASP A 191 -10.10 -15.73 3.81
CA ASP A 191 -9.78 -16.74 4.81
C ASP A 191 -8.64 -16.27 5.72
N LEU A 192 -8.61 -16.80 6.95
CA LEU A 192 -7.61 -16.42 7.97
C LEU A 192 -6.22 -17.03 7.73
N ASP A 193 -6.13 -18.09 6.90
CA ASP A 193 -4.92 -18.90 6.63
C ASP A 193 -4.26 -18.61 5.27
#